data_506d48226c7d466c6393009ed0476e2a
#
_entry.id   506d48226c7d466c6393009ed0476e2a
#
_cell.length_a   1.000
_cell.length_b   1.000
_cell.length_c   1.000
_cell.angle_alpha   90.00
_cell.angle_beta   90.00
_cell.angle_gamma   90.00
#
_symmetry.space_group_name_H-M   'P 1'
#
loop_
_entity.id
_entity.type
_entity.pdbx_description
1 polymer ?
#
loop_
_entity_poly.entity_id
_entity_poly.type
_entity_poly.pdbx_seq_one_letter_code
_entity_poly.pdbx_strand_id
1 'polypeptide(L)'
;EGYFNLNSGFVEYLACLPGVKSHETLVALDCDPADLQGALLLLGLETSRSPRSEMDLAPLMGGDRVVISLRFLFQDGEGREWMRTIRAENCLINAPMEREMARCGFCFTGSSFEMLDPPPGAPEGSEPQ
;
A
#
# COMPACT_ATOMS: atom_id res chain seq x y z
N GLU A 1 -6.63 6.47 9.93
CA GLU A 1 -7.02 5.39 10.84
C GLU A 1 -7.31 4.13 10.03
N GLY A 2 -7.21 2.94 10.63
CA GLY A 2 -7.42 1.70 9.90
C GLY A 2 -7.39 0.48 10.81
N TYR A 3 -7.40 -0.70 10.21
CA TYR A 3 -7.35 -1.96 10.94
C TYR A 3 -6.59 -3.04 10.14
N PHE A 4 -6.09 -4.06 10.83
CA PHE A 4 -5.49 -5.22 10.16
C PHE A 4 -6.56 -6.09 9.51
N ASN A 5 -6.37 -6.39 8.23
CA ASN A 5 -7.21 -7.32 7.47
C ASN A 5 -6.74 -8.76 7.61
N LEU A 6 -5.42 -8.96 7.53
CA LEU A 6 -4.79 -10.27 7.56
C LEU A 6 -3.88 -10.38 8.77
N ASN A 7 -3.95 -11.50 9.45
CA ASN A 7 -2.99 -11.91 10.47
C ASN A 7 -1.97 -12.93 9.94
N SER A 8 -2.24 -13.52 8.77
CA SER A 8 -1.32 -14.40 8.05
C SER A 8 -1.82 -14.62 6.61
N GLY A 9 -0.93 -14.96 5.70
CA GLY A 9 -1.24 -15.28 4.31
C GLY A 9 -0.39 -14.51 3.31
N PHE A 10 -0.71 -14.67 2.04
CA PHE A 10 -0.06 -13.91 0.98
C PHE A 10 -0.57 -12.49 0.95
N VAL A 11 0.36 -11.55 0.80
CA VAL A 11 0.07 -10.10 0.74
C VAL A 11 0.52 -9.58 -0.62
N GLU A 12 -0.42 -9.03 -1.38
CA GLU A 12 -0.14 -8.32 -2.62
C GLU A 12 -0.05 -6.80 -2.37
N TYR A 13 -0.88 -6.31 -1.46
CA TYR A 13 -0.94 -4.88 -1.12
C TYR A 13 -0.67 -4.68 0.37
N LEU A 14 0.13 -3.67 0.68
CA LEU A 14 0.34 -3.27 2.09
C LEU A 14 -0.93 -2.67 2.68
N ALA A 15 -1.61 -1.83 1.92
CA ALA A 15 -2.83 -1.15 2.36
C ALA A 15 -3.83 -0.96 1.23
N CYS A 16 -5.11 -1.01 1.55
CA CYS A 16 -6.22 -0.71 0.64
C CYS A 16 -7.36 0.01 1.37
N LEU A 17 -8.37 0.43 0.62
CA LEU A 17 -9.62 0.88 1.21
C LEU A 17 -10.40 -0.30 1.84
N PRO A 18 -11.23 -0.06 2.87
CA PRO A 18 -12.07 -1.09 3.46
C PRO A 18 -12.94 -1.78 2.41
N GLY A 19 -12.97 -3.10 2.44
CA GLY A 19 -13.78 -3.92 1.53
C GLY A 19 -13.19 -4.14 0.13
N VAL A 20 -12.08 -3.46 -0.20
CA VAL A 20 -11.38 -3.65 -1.48
C VAL A 20 -10.18 -4.56 -1.27
N LYS A 21 -10.11 -5.66 -2.06
CA LYS A 21 -8.98 -6.61 -2.04
C LYS A 21 -8.48 -7.01 -0.64
N SER A 22 -9.38 -7.08 0.32
CA SER A 22 -9.07 -7.34 1.74
C SER A 22 -8.42 -8.70 1.99
N HIS A 23 -8.67 -9.68 1.10
CA HIS A 23 -8.12 -11.04 1.20
C HIS A 23 -6.61 -11.13 0.86
N GLU A 24 -6.04 -10.09 0.28
CA GLU A 24 -4.62 -10.02 -0.12
C GLU A 24 -3.92 -8.74 0.36
N THR A 25 -4.54 -8.05 1.33
CA THR A 25 -4.05 -6.77 1.87
C THR A 25 -3.83 -6.86 3.37
N LEU A 26 -2.67 -6.37 3.84
CA LEU A 26 -2.31 -6.40 5.25
C LEU A 26 -3.20 -5.48 6.09
N VAL A 27 -3.41 -4.23 5.66
CA VAL A 27 -4.10 -3.19 6.42
C VAL A 27 -5.17 -2.52 5.57
N ALA A 28 -6.37 -2.34 6.13
CA ALA A 28 -7.36 -1.43 5.57
C ALA A 28 -7.18 -0.03 6.16
N LEU A 29 -7.14 0.99 5.31
CA LEU A 29 -7.03 2.40 5.70
C LEU A 29 -8.34 3.12 5.44
N ASP A 30 -8.82 3.83 6.45
CA ASP A 30 -9.98 4.72 6.35
C ASP A 30 -9.50 6.12 5.92
N CYS A 31 -8.98 6.22 4.70
CA CYS A 31 -8.59 7.48 4.07
C CYS A 31 -8.63 7.36 2.56
N ASP A 32 -8.94 8.46 1.87
CA ASP A 32 -8.86 8.52 0.42
C ASP A 32 -7.39 8.41 -0.04
N PRO A 33 -7.06 7.49 -0.97
CA PRO A 33 -5.71 7.39 -1.52
C PRO A 33 -5.22 8.68 -2.19
N ALA A 34 -6.12 9.47 -2.79
CA ALA A 34 -5.78 10.74 -3.40
C ALA A 34 -5.36 11.78 -2.34
N ASP A 35 -6.03 11.81 -1.19
CA ASP A 35 -5.66 12.67 -0.06
C ASP A 35 -4.29 12.28 0.51
N LEU A 36 -4.03 10.98 0.65
CA LEU A 36 -2.74 10.48 1.10
C LEU A 36 -1.62 10.89 0.14
N GLN A 37 -1.83 10.70 -1.16
CA GLN A 37 -0.86 11.12 -2.17
C GLN A 37 -0.65 12.62 -2.14
N GLY A 38 -1.73 13.41 -2.10
CA GLY A 38 -1.67 14.87 -2.02
C GLY A 38 -0.87 15.33 -0.81
N ALA A 39 -1.07 14.72 0.35
CA ALA A 39 -0.33 15.02 1.56
C ALA A 39 1.17 14.74 1.41
N LEU A 40 1.55 13.61 0.79
CA LEU A 40 2.96 13.27 0.55
C LEU A 40 3.63 14.27 -0.40
N LEU A 41 2.94 14.68 -1.47
CA LEU A 41 3.43 15.70 -2.39
C LEU A 41 3.58 17.08 -1.72
N LEU A 42 2.63 17.45 -0.85
CA LEU A 42 2.71 18.70 -0.09
C LEU A 42 3.87 18.71 0.92
N LEU A 43 4.28 17.54 1.41
CA LEU A 43 5.50 17.39 2.21
C LEU A 43 6.79 17.52 1.39
N GLY A 44 6.67 17.65 0.07
CA GLY A 44 7.80 17.82 -0.84
C GLY A 44 8.43 16.50 -1.31
N LEU A 45 7.75 15.37 -1.13
CA LEU A 45 8.25 14.10 -1.66
C LEU A 45 8.13 14.08 -3.20
N GLU A 46 9.18 13.57 -3.84
CA GLU A 46 9.22 13.38 -5.28
C GLU A 46 8.83 11.97 -5.66
N THR A 47 7.97 11.86 -6.67
CA THR A 47 7.57 10.57 -7.23
C THR A 47 8.64 10.07 -8.20
N SER A 48 8.63 8.77 -8.48
CA SER A 48 9.42 8.24 -9.56
C SER A 48 8.87 8.69 -10.93
N ARG A 49 9.69 8.57 -11.96
CA ARG A 49 9.23 8.77 -13.34
C ARG A 49 8.23 7.68 -13.75
N SER A 50 7.39 7.99 -14.71
CA SER A 50 6.50 6.98 -15.31
C SER A 50 7.29 5.86 -16.02
N PRO A 51 6.81 4.60 -15.97
CA PRO A 51 7.42 3.52 -16.73
C PRO A 51 7.34 3.79 -18.24
N ARG A 52 8.37 3.40 -18.98
CA ARG A 52 8.45 3.54 -20.44
C ARG A 52 7.90 2.33 -21.18
N SER A 53 7.76 1.21 -20.48
CA SER A 53 7.19 -0.05 -20.96
C SER A 53 6.83 -0.93 -19.77
N GLU A 54 6.08 -2.00 -19.97
CA GLU A 54 5.74 -3.00 -18.94
C GLU A 54 6.98 -3.68 -18.32
N MET A 55 8.08 -3.73 -19.07
CA MET A 55 9.36 -4.32 -18.60
C MET A 55 10.27 -3.29 -17.91
N ASP A 56 9.86 -2.03 -17.84
CA ASP A 56 10.65 -0.97 -17.20
C ASP A 56 10.42 -0.96 -15.69
N LEU A 57 11.22 -1.71 -14.97
CA LEU A 57 11.16 -1.82 -13.51
C LEU A 57 11.87 -0.66 -12.78
N ALA A 58 12.60 0.19 -13.48
CA ALA A 58 13.36 1.28 -12.87
C ALA A 58 12.48 2.27 -12.05
N PRO A 59 11.23 2.60 -12.47
CA PRO A 59 10.34 3.43 -11.65
C PRO A 59 9.99 2.84 -10.29
N LEU A 60 9.98 1.52 -10.15
CA LEU A 60 9.71 0.86 -8.86
C LEU A 60 10.83 1.10 -7.83
N MET A 61 12.01 1.51 -8.30
CA MET A 61 13.18 1.82 -7.47
C MET A 61 13.44 3.33 -7.35
N GLY A 62 12.67 4.12 -8.09
CA GLY A 62 12.79 5.59 -8.12
C GLY A 62 11.88 6.27 -7.09
N GLY A 63 11.96 7.61 -7.07
CA GLY A 63 11.23 8.44 -6.11
C GLY A 63 11.84 8.41 -4.71
N ASP A 64 11.27 9.24 -3.84
CA ASP A 64 11.72 9.33 -2.46
C ASP A 64 11.38 8.06 -1.66
N ARG A 65 12.23 7.77 -0.69
CA ARG A 65 11.98 6.65 0.21
C ARG A 65 11.22 7.09 1.44
N VAL A 66 10.16 6.36 1.75
CA VAL A 66 9.33 6.56 2.94
C VAL A 66 9.45 5.36 3.87
N VAL A 67 9.41 5.63 5.16
CA VAL A 67 9.32 4.61 6.21
C VAL A 67 7.87 4.56 6.65
N ILE A 68 7.25 3.40 6.50
CA ILE A 68 5.88 3.16 6.94
C ILE A 68 5.91 2.49 8.30
N SER A 69 5.29 3.12 9.29
CA SER A 69 5.16 2.58 10.64
C SER A 69 3.69 2.33 10.97
N LEU A 70 3.43 1.16 11.52
CA LEU A 70 2.11 0.76 12.01
C LEU A 70 2.09 0.94 13.51
N ARG A 71 1.16 1.76 14.01
CA ARG A 71 0.94 2.00 15.43
C ARG A 71 -0.42 1.48 15.85
N PHE A 72 -0.44 0.57 16.79
CA PHE A 72 -1.66 -0.09 17.22
C PHE A 72 -1.62 -0.45 18.71
N LEU A 73 -2.81 -0.63 19.26
CA LEU A 73 -2.98 -1.14 20.61
C LEU A 73 -2.78 -2.65 20.60
N PHE A 74 -1.85 -3.12 21.40
CA PHE A 74 -1.59 -4.54 21.60
C PHE A 74 -2.12 -4.96 22.96
N GLN A 75 -2.80 -6.11 23.01
CA GLN A 75 -3.27 -6.73 24.23
C GLN A 75 -2.59 -8.10 24.40
N ASP A 76 -2.01 -8.35 25.56
CA ASP A 76 -1.40 -9.65 25.86
C ASP A 76 -2.43 -10.67 26.37
N GLY A 77 -1.98 -11.91 26.60
CA GLY A 77 -2.82 -12.97 27.11
C GLY A 77 -3.36 -12.75 28.54
N GLU A 78 -2.86 -11.74 29.26
CA GLU A 78 -3.31 -11.33 30.59
C GLU A 78 -4.23 -10.10 30.56
N GLY A 79 -4.56 -9.62 29.34
CA GLY A 79 -5.45 -8.48 29.15
C GLY A 79 -4.81 -7.12 29.36
N ARG A 80 -3.48 -7.04 29.50
CA ARG A 80 -2.76 -5.78 29.60
C ARG A 80 -2.59 -5.16 28.24
N GLU A 81 -2.85 -3.88 28.12
CA GLU A 81 -2.81 -3.13 26.87
C GLU A 81 -1.65 -2.14 26.86
N TRP A 82 -0.98 -2.06 25.71
CA TRP A 82 0.01 -1.00 25.46
C TRP A 82 0.09 -0.66 23.97
N MET A 83 0.50 0.57 23.70
CA MET A 83 0.72 1.04 22.34
C MET A 83 2.00 0.44 21.78
N ARG A 84 1.90 -0.22 20.64
CA ARG A 84 3.04 -0.78 19.91
C ARG A 84 3.23 -0.09 18.58
N THR A 85 4.47 0.17 18.21
CA THR A 85 4.84 0.69 16.89
C THR A 85 5.84 -0.25 16.26
N ILE A 86 5.56 -0.69 15.04
CA ILE A 86 6.45 -1.54 14.24
C ILE A 86 6.58 -0.96 12.84
N ARG A 87 7.68 -1.27 12.17
CA ARG A 87 7.82 -0.95 10.74
C ARG A 87 7.04 -1.93 9.91
N ALA A 88 6.47 -1.46 8.79
CA ALA A 88 5.68 -2.32 7.90
C ALA A 88 6.51 -3.48 7.35
N GLU A 89 7.82 -3.29 7.12
CA GLU A 89 8.71 -4.36 6.67
C GLU A 89 8.77 -5.54 7.64
N ASN A 90 8.56 -5.31 8.94
CA ASN A 90 8.54 -6.39 9.94
C ASN A 90 7.28 -7.27 9.85
N CYS A 91 6.27 -6.84 9.10
CA CYS A 91 5.07 -7.63 8.85
C CYS A 91 5.17 -8.49 7.58
N LEU A 92 6.25 -8.37 6.82
CA LEU A 92 6.41 -8.99 5.52
C LEU A 92 7.55 -10.01 5.53
N ILE A 93 7.26 -11.20 5.01
CA ILE A 93 8.23 -12.29 4.87
C ILE A 93 8.31 -12.66 3.38
N ASN A 94 9.52 -12.73 2.87
CA ASN A 94 9.78 -13.34 1.57
C ASN A 94 9.73 -14.87 1.75
N ALA A 95 8.60 -15.49 1.40
CA ALA A 95 8.37 -16.91 1.62
C ALA A 95 9.42 -17.84 0.96
N PRO A 96 9.84 -17.62 -0.31
CA PRO A 96 10.86 -18.43 -0.94
C PRO A 96 12.22 -18.38 -0.24
N MET A 97 12.54 -17.28 0.44
CA MET A 97 13.80 -17.08 1.13
C MET A 97 13.71 -17.30 2.64
N GLU A 98 12.52 -17.50 3.18
CA GLU A 98 12.22 -17.59 4.63
C GLU A 98 12.86 -16.46 5.45
N ARG A 99 12.86 -15.25 4.89
CA ARG A 99 13.48 -14.07 5.49
C ARG A 99 12.49 -12.94 5.61
N GLU A 100 12.57 -12.21 6.70
CA GLU A 100 11.87 -10.92 6.83
C GLU A 100 12.34 -9.94 5.75
N MET A 101 11.44 -9.05 5.34
CA MET A 101 11.79 -7.98 4.42
C MET A 101 12.87 -7.09 5.04
N ALA A 102 13.90 -6.77 4.27
CA ALA A 102 14.93 -5.83 4.70
C ALA A 102 14.32 -4.46 5.01
N ARG A 103 14.84 -3.79 6.03
CA ARG A 103 14.40 -2.44 6.44
C ARG A 103 14.96 -1.38 5.49
N CYS A 104 14.48 -1.39 4.26
CA CYS A 104 14.93 -0.49 3.20
C CYS A 104 13.96 0.67 2.90
N GLY A 105 12.81 0.71 3.55
CA GLY A 105 11.73 1.64 3.23
C GLY A 105 11.01 1.28 1.94
N PHE A 106 10.04 2.10 1.58
CA PHE A 106 9.22 1.95 0.38
C PHE A 106 9.45 3.13 -0.54
N CYS A 107 9.50 2.91 -1.85
CA CYS A 107 9.65 3.98 -2.82
C CYS A 107 8.29 4.67 -3.06
N PHE A 108 8.29 6.00 -3.03
CA PHE A 108 7.11 6.77 -3.41
C PHE A 108 7.05 6.88 -4.93
N THR A 109 6.32 5.98 -5.56
CA THR A 109 6.22 5.91 -7.03
C THR A 109 5.15 6.86 -7.58
N GLY A 110 4.31 7.42 -6.74
CA GLY A 110 3.13 8.18 -7.12
C GLY A 110 1.94 7.28 -7.39
N SER A 111 0.81 7.87 -7.81
CA SER A 111 -0.37 7.12 -8.23
C SER A 111 -0.44 7.03 -9.74
N SER A 112 -0.96 5.92 -10.23
CA SER A 112 -1.40 5.77 -11.62
C SER A 112 -2.92 5.59 -11.62
N PHE A 113 -3.57 6.20 -12.60
CA PHE A 113 -4.97 5.91 -12.89
C PHE A 113 -4.99 4.81 -13.94
N GLU A 114 -5.48 3.63 -13.58
CA GLU A 114 -5.87 2.64 -14.57
C GLU A 114 -7.24 3.03 -15.10
N MET A 115 -7.35 3.21 -16.42
CA MET A 115 -8.66 3.24 -17.06
C MET A 115 -9.22 1.83 -16.96
N LEU A 116 -10.22 1.64 -16.13
CA LEU A 116 -10.97 0.40 -16.12
C LEU A 116 -11.64 0.24 -17.49
N ASP A 117 -11.44 -0.91 -18.12
CA ASP A 117 -12.19 -1.23 -19.31
C ASP A 117 -13.69 -1.03 -19.05
N PRO A 118 -14.42 -0.38 -19.96
CA PRO A 118 -15.85 -0.20 -19.77
C PRO A 118 -16.51 -1.58 -19.59
N PRO A 119 -17.52 -1.69 -18.70
CA PRO A 119 -18.19 -2.96 -18.47
C PRO A 119 -18.71 -3.51 -19.81
N PRO A 120 -18.63 -4.84 -20.02
CA PRO A 120 -19.06 -5.45 -21.27
C PRO A 120 -20.53 -5.07 -21.57
N GLY A 121 -20.74 -4.38 -22.68
CA GLY A 121 -22.05 -3.87 -23.10
C GLY A 121 -22.26 -2.37 -22.88
N ALA A 122 -21.29 -1.63 -22.44
CA ALA A 122 -21.37 -0.16 -22.43
C ALA A 122 -21.36 0.36 -23.88
N PRO A 123 -22.24 1.32 -24.24
CA PRO A 123 -22.26 1.90 -25.59
C PRO A 123 -20.95 2.64 -25.84
N GLU A 124 -20.31 2.39 -26.98
CA GLU A 124 -19.13 3.14 -27.42
C GLU A 124 -19.47 4.63 -27.48
N GLY A 125 -18.79 5.44 -26.65
CA GLY A 125 -18.92 6.89 -26.69
C GLY A 125 -19.42 7.58 -25.41
N SER A 126 -19.56 6.89 -24.26
CA SER A 126 -19.82 7.56 -22.99
C SER A 126 -18.51 8.10 -22.42
N GLU A 127 -18.26 9.41 -22.57
CA GLU A 127 -17.21 10.09 -21.83
C GLU A 127 -17.47 9.96 -20.31
N PRO A 128 -16.44 9.70 -19.49
CA PRO A 128 -16.59 9.68 -18.04
C PRO A 128 -16.95 11.10 -17.55
N GLN A 129 -18.00 11.19 -16.75
CA GLN A 129 -18.35 12.41 -16.00
C GLN A 129 -17.49 12.53 -14.75
#